data_0fe3770be37de8b8e43bc66c5bd78b56
#
_entry.id   0fe3770be37de8b8e43bc66c5bd78b56
#
_cell.length_a   1.000
_cell.length_b   1.000
_cell.length_c   1.000
_cell.angle_alpha   90.00
_cell.angle_beta   90.00
_cell.angle_gamma   90.00
#
_symmetry.space_group_name_H-M   'P 1'
#
loop_
_entity.id
_entity.type
_entity.pdbx_description
1 polymer ?
#
loop_
_entity_poly.entity_id
_entity_poly.type
_entity_poly.pdbx_seq_one_letter_code
_entity_poly.pdbx_strand_id
1 'polypeptide(L)'
;MNAIEIKGLTKNFGNKQALKGLNMTVPVGAIYGFIGENGSGKSTTEKLICGLLVPNGGTIKLFDRDYTDADVRAKIGVLIEAPGCFPNCTVWNNMMIQAANLSLKNPEKEVRKVLRVVRMEGSASNKYKNCSLGMKQRIGIAMALLGHPTLLV
;
A
#
# COMPACT_ATOMS: atom_id res chain seq x y z
N MET A 1 -18.50 10.23 6.12
CA MET A 1 -17.35 9.42 6.61
C MET A 1 -16.23 9.50 5.58
N ASN A 2 -15.02 9.84 6.00
CA ASN A 2 -13.84 9.93 5.14
C ASN A 2 -12.97 8.69 5.31
N ALA A 3 -12.44 8.15 4.20
CA ALA A 3 -11.43 7.11 4.24
C ALA A 3 -10.10 7.69 4.71
N ILE A 4 -9.77 8.92 4.25
CA ILE A 4 -8.57 9.65 4.65
C ILE A 4 -8.95 11.10 4.93
N GLU A 5 -8.48 11.64 6.06
CA GLU A 5 -8.53 13.06 6.39
C GLU A 5 -7.16 13.50 6.88
N ILE A 6 -6.56 14.48 6.20
CA ILE A 6 -5.26 15.08 6.52
C ILE A 6 -5.45 16.57 6.74
N LYS A 7 -4.92 17.09 7.86
CA LYS A 7 -4.97 18.53 8.19
C LYS A 7 -3.58 19.03 8.56
N GLY A 8 -3.11 20.04 7.81
CA GLY A 8 -1.87 20.76 8.08
C GLY A 8 -0.63 19.90 8.12
N LEU A 9 -0.59 18.81 7.33
CA LEU A 9 0.48 17.81 7.40
C LEU A 9 1.82 18.37 6.97
N THR A 10 2.83 18.25 7.82
CA THR A 10 4.19 18.69 7.54
C THR A 10 5.18 17.54 7.70
N LYS A 11 6.20 17.51 6.82
CA LYS A 11 7.31 16.58 6.91
C LYS A 11 8.61 17.22 6.45
N ASN A 12 9.64 17.11 7.30
CA ASN A 12 10.99 17.57 7.02
C ASN A 12 11.96 16.38 7.00
N PHE A 13 12.95 16.43 6.13
CA PHE A 13 14.11 15.55 6.10
C PHE A 13 15.36 16.43 6.20
N GLY A 14 15.92 16.53 7.42
CA GLY A 14 16.96 17.51 7.71
C GLY A 14 16.47 18.94 7.36
N ASN A 15 17.19 19.64 6.51
CA ASN A 15 16.85 21.02 6.08
C ASN A 15 15.82 21.05 4.93
N LYS A 16 15.45 19.91 4.36
CA LYS A 16 14.48 19.85 3.25
C LYS A 16 13.07 19.64 3.78
N GLN A 17 12.19 20.61 3.54
CA GLN A 17 10.77 20.49 3.82
C GLN A 17 10.07 19.79 2.67
N ALA A 18 9.66 18.53 2.89
CA ALA A 18 8.98 17.70 1.89
C ALA A 18 7.47 17.98 1.82
N LEU A 19 6.83 18.29 2.96
CA LEU A 19 5.43 18.68 3.05
C LEU A 19 5.28 19.96 3.85
N LYS A 20 4.50 20.91 3.33
CA LYS A 20 4.36 22.29 3.84
C LYS A 20 2.94 22.62 4.32
N GLY A 21 2.30 21.69 5.03
CA GLY A 21 0.93 21.89 5.53
C GLY A 21 -0.13 21.34 4.57
N LEU A 22 0.06 20.10 4.08
CA LEU A 22 -0.89 19.43 3.19
C LEU A 22 -2.24 19.22 3.90
N ASN A 23 -3.33 19.59 3.20
CA ASN A 23 -4.69 19.23 3.57
C ASN A 23 -5.27 18.34 2.47
N MET A 24 -5.92 17.24 2.85
CA MET A 24 -6.51 16.29 1.91
C MET A 24 -7.68 15.56 2.56
N THR A 25 -8.74 15.35 1.81
CA THR A 25 -9.90 14.57 2.25
C THR A 25 -10.30 13.61 1.14
N VAL A 26 -10.38 12.32 1.46
CA VAL A 26 -10.80 11.26 0.54
C VAL A 26 -12.03 10.58 1.12
N PRO A 27 -13.20 10.69 0.47
CA PRO A 27 -14.40 10.00 0.91
C PRO A 27 -14.27 8.48 0.82
N VAL A 28 -15.04 7.76 1.64
CA VAL A 28 -15.16 6.29 1.51
C VAL A 28 -15.76 5.94 0.15
N GLY A 29 -15.22 4.92 -0.50
CA GLY A 29 -15.66 4.44 -1.82
C GLY A 29 -15.17 5.26 -3.01
N ALA A 30 -14.39 6.32 -2.79
CA ALA A 30 -13.82 7.11 -3.86
C ALA A 30 -12.59 6.44 -4.49
N ILE A 31 -12.39 6.70 -5.80
CA ILE A 31 -11.09 6.53 -6.47
C ILE A 31 -10.45 7.91 -6.51
N TYR A 32 -9.36 8.08 -5.79
CA TYR A 32 -8.70 9.36 -5.62
C TYR A 32 -7.34 9.38 -6.32
N GLY A 33 -7.20 10.22 -7.35
CA GLY A 33 -5.94 10.44 -8.05
C GLY A 33 -5.08 11.49 -7.34
N PHE A 34 -3.90 11.10 -6.86
CA PHE A 34 -2.93 12.00 -6.24
C PHE A 34 -1.83 12.35 -7.23
N ILE A 35 -1.96 13.49 -7.90
CA ILE A 35 -1.12 13.91 -9.03
C ILE A 35 -0.23 15.08 -8.62
N GLY A 36 1.00 15.10 -9.13
CA GLY A 36 1.95 16.17 -8.90
C GLY A 36 3.32 15.85 -9.53
N GLU A 37 4.18 16.84 -9.62
CA GLU A 37 5.55 16.70 -10.14
C GLU A 37 6.42 15.75 -9.32
N ASN A 38 7.55 15.31 -9.89
CA ASN A 38 8.53 14.54 -9.14
C ASN A 38 9.12 15.40 -8.01
N GLY A 39 9.15 14.83 -6.80
CA GLY A 39 9.62 15.57 -5.62
C GLY A 39 8.56 16.42 -4.92
N SER A 40 7.29 16.44 -5.38
CA SER A 40 6.20 17.20 -4.75
C SER A 40 5.70 16.61 -3.42
N GLY A 41 6.26 15.49 -2.98
CA GLY A 41 5.90 14.87 -1.70
C GLY A 41 4.87 13.73 -1.78
N LYS A 42 4.48 13.26 -2.99
CA LYS A 42 3.50 12.17 -3.16
C LYS A 42 3.87 10.91 -2.37
N SER A 43 5.00 10.28 -2.67
CA SER A 43 5.45 9.07 -1.96
C SER A 43 5.70 9.32 -0.46
N THR A 44 6.07 10.56 -0.08
CA THR A 44 6.18 10.93 1.34
C THR A 44 4.81 10.91 2.01
N THR A 45 3.78 11.44 1.36
CA THR A 45 2.40 11.44 1.86
C THR A 45 1.86 10.03 1.98
N GLU A 46 2.03 9.19 0.96
CA GLU A 46 1.65 7.78 0.98
C GLU A 46 2.32 7.02 2.15
N LYS A 47 3.64 7.21 2.33
CA LYS A 47 4.39 6.60 3.44
C LYS A 47 3.91 7.08 4.81
N LEU A 48 3.48 8.34 4.93
CA LEU A 48 2.90 8.88 6.16
C LEU A 48 1.51 8.29 6.44
N ILE A 49 0.65 8.21 5.44
CA ILE A 49 -0.68 7.57 5.54
C ILE A 49 -0.55 6.12 6.00
N CYS A 50 0.42 5.39 5.45
CA CYS A 50 0.67 3.98 5.80
C CYS A 50 1.44 3.79 7.11
N GLY A 51 1.81 4.87 7.81
CA GLY A 51 2.58 4.80 9.06
C GLY A 51 4.02 4.32 8.90
N LEU A 52 4.58 4.38 7.69
CA LEU A 52 5.98 4.08 7.40
C LEU A 52 6.91 5.25 7.74
N LEU A 53 6.34 6.44 7.89
CA LEU A 53 7.00 7.66 8.35
C LEU A 53 6.16 8.32 9.44
N VAL A 54 6.81 9.09 10.30
CA VAL A 54 6.17 9.92 11.32
C VAL A 54 6.14 11.37 10.84
N PRO A 55 5.01 12.08 10.91
CA PRO A 55 4.92 13.49 10.54
C PRO A 55 5.66 14.39 11.54
N ASN A 56 6.06 15.58 11.10
CA ASN A 56 6.59 16.62 11.99
C ASN A 56 5.46 17.49 12.60
N GLY A 57 4.31 17.54 11.94
CA GLY A 57 3.13 18.24 12.42
C GLY A 57 1.91 17.96 11.57
N GLY A 58 0.76 18.41 12.02
CA GLY A 58 -0.54 18.10 11.42
C GLY A 58 -1.13 16.79 11.93
N THR A 59 -2.23 16.37 11.34
CA THR A 59 -2.98 15.17 11.74
C THR A 59 -3.34 14.33 10.53
N ILE A 60 -3.35 13.00 10.71
CA ILE A 60 -3.83 12.02 9.74
C ILE A 60 -4.89 11.16 10.44
N LYS A 61 -6.08 11.11 9.87
CA LYS A 61 -7.12 10.19 10.28
C LYS A 61 -7.51 9.27 9.14
N LEU A 62 -7.70 8.00 9.46
CA LEU A 62 -8.18 6.97 8.54
C LEU A 62 -9.47 6.41 9.13
N PHE A 63 -10.57 6.50 8.37
CA PHE A 63 -11.91 6.11 8.85
C PHE A 63 -12.27 6.76 10.21
N ASP A 64 -12.00 8.08 10.32
CA ASP A 64 -12.20 8.91 11.52
C ASP A 64 -11.36 8.52 12.76
N ARG A 65 -10.44 7.53 12.65
CA ARG A 65 -9.51 7.10 13.70
C ARG A 65 -8.08 7.58 13.39
N ASP A 66 -7.22 7.63 14.39
CA ASP A 66 -5.82 7.97 14.21
C ASP A 66 -5.11 6.94 13.31
N TYR A 67 -4.23 7.41 12.43
CA TYR A 67 -3.49 6.55 11.48
C TYR A 67 -2.56 5.54 12.16
N THR A 68 -2.19 5.75 13.43
CA THR A 68 -1.37 4.81 14.22
C THR A 68 -2.16 3.65 14.79
N ASP A 69 -3.49 3.71 14.74
CA ASP A 69 -4.37 2.66 15.24
C ASP A 69 -4.15 1.33 14.50
N ALA A 70 -3.82 0.28 15.25
CA ALA A 70 -3.47 -1.02 14.69
C ALA A 70 -4.61 -1.67 13.89
N ASP A 71 -5.87 -1.53 14.35
CA ASP A 71 -7.03 -2.08 13.65
C ASP A 71 -7.30 -1.39 12.32
N VAL A 72 -6.98 -0.09 12.24
CA VAL A 72 -7.10 0.67 11.00
C VAL A 72 -5.99 0.28 10.04
N ARG A 73 -4.75 0.20 10.53
CA ARG A 73 -3.58 -0.18 9.72
C ARG A 73 -3.70 -1.59 9.15
N ALA A 74 -4.29 -2.52 9.89
CA ALA A 74 -4.56 -3.88 9.41
C ALA A 74 -5.52 -3.94 8.20
N LYS A 75 -6.25 -2.85 7.93
CA LYS A 75 -7.22 -2.73 6.82
C LYS A 75 -6.67 -2.00 5.60
N ILE A 76 -5.38 -1.65 5.59
CA ILE A 76 -4.75 -0.93 4.49
C ILE A 76 -3.95 -1.91 3.64
N GLY A 77 -4.25 -1.98 2.35
CA GLY A 77 -3.39 -2.60 1.35
C GLY A 77 -2.46 -1.56 0.74
N VAL A 78 -1.17 -1.87 0.66
CA VAL A 78 -0.14 -0.88 0.30
C VAL A 78 0.69 -1.36 -0.87
N LEU A 79 0.86 -0.47 -1.88
CA LEU A 79 1.84 -0.63 -2.94
C LEU A 79 2.50 0.72 -3.22
N ILE A 80 3.59 1.02 -2.54
CA ILE A 80 4.36 2.25 -2.75
C ILE A 80 5.63 1.91 -3.54
N GLU A 81 5.78 2.52 -4.73
CA GLU A 81 6.91 2.36 -5.64
C GLU A 81 7.00 0.94 -6.22
N ALA A 82 7.56 -0.03 -5.50
CA ALA A 82 7.73 -1.40 -5.96
C ALA A 82 7.38 -2.41 -4.86
N PRO A 83 6.85 -3.59 -5.22
CA PRO A 83 6.57 -4.62 -4.24
C PRO A 83 7.84 -5.20 -3.63
N GLY A 84 7.85 -5.37 -2.31
CA GLY A 84 8.95 -5.98 -1.55
C GLY A 84 8.98 -7.51 -1.71
N CYS A 85 9.33 -8.00 -2.90
CA CYS A 85 9.39 -9.43 -3.20
C CYS A 85 10.80 -9.98 -3.15
N PHE A 86 10.92 -11.24 -2.77
CA PHE A 86 12.18 -12.02 -2.83
C PHE A 86 12.46 -12.45 -4.28
N PRO A 87 13.55 -11.96 -4.92
CA PRO A 87 13.78 -12.17 -6.35
C PRO A 87 13.92 -13.64 -6.77
N ASN A 88 14.48 -14.48 -5.92
CA ASN A 88 14.73 -15.89 -6.20
C ASN A 88 13.57 -16.82 -5.84
N CYS A 89 12.56 -16.32 -5.12
CA CYS A 89 11.33 -17.04 -4.85
C CYS A 89 10.37 -16.96 -6.03
N THR A 90 9.47 -17.94 -6.13
CA THR A 90 8.38 -17.89 -7.10
C THR A 90 7.37 -16.80 -6.73
N VAL A 91 6.54 -16.40 -7.69
CA VAL A 91 5.40 -15.51 -7.44
C VAL A 91 4.51 -16.12 -6.36
N TRP A 92 4.19 -17.41 -6.46
CA TRP A 92 3.42 -18.12 -5.46
C TRP A 92 4.02 -18.01 -4.05
N ASN A 93 5.31 -18.31 -3.90
CA ASN A 93 5.97 -18.27 -2.60
C ASN A 93 5.99 -16.85 -2.00
N ASN A 94 6.23 -15.82 -2.82
CA ASN A 94 6.14 -14.43 -2.37
C ASN A 94 4.73 -14.10 -1.84
N MET A 95 3.69 -14.52 -2.56
CA MET A 95 2.30 -14.33 -2.14
C MET A 95 1.97 -15.10 -0.86
N MET A 96 2.48 -16.34 -0.71
CA MET A 96 2.29 -17.15 0.50
C MET A 96 2.99 -16.54 1.72
N ILE A 97 4.18 -15.96 1.55
CA ILE A 97 4.87 -15.21 2.61
C ILE A 97 4.01 -14.03 3.07
N GLN A 98 3.47 -13.27 2.13
CA GLN A 98 2.59 -12.15 2.48
C GLN A 98 1.29 -12.63 3.16
N ALA A 99 0.70 -13.71 2.69
CA ALA A 99 -0.49 -14.29 3.31
C ALA A 99 -0.22 -14.77 4.75
N ALA A 100 0.98 -15.32 5.01
CA ALA A 100 1.42 -15.70 6.35
C ALA A 100 1.60 -14.47 7.26
N ASN A 101 2.23 -13.40 6.75
CA ASN A 101 2.39 -12.13 7.48
C ASN A 101 1.03 -11.53 7.89
N LEU A 102 0.01 -11.71 7.07
CA LEU A 102 -1.36 -11.28 7.34
C LEU A 102 -2.15 -12.29 8.18
N SER A 103 -1.56 -13.42 8.57
CA SER A 103 -2.21 -14.50 9.35
C SER A 103 -3.53 -14.98 8.74
N LEU A 104 -3.58 -15.12 7.41
CA LEU A 104 -4.80 -15.53 6.71
C LEU A 104 -5.17 -16.98 7.03
N LYS A 105 -6.46 -17.23 7.34
CA LYS A 105 -6.96 -18.58 7.71
C LYS A 105 -6.86 -19.59 6.54
N ASN A 106 -7.06 -19.13 5.29
CA ASN A 106 -7.05 -19.98 4.09
C ASN A 106 -6.09 -19.35 3.04
N PRO A 107 -4.77 -19.32 3.30
CA PRO A 107 -3.83 -18.52 2.51
C PRO A 107 -3.79 -18.96 1.04
N GLU A 108 -3.80 -20.25 0.73
CA GLU A 108 -3.76 -20.73 -0.65
C GLU A 108 -4.98 -20.28 -1.47
N LYS A 109 -6.18 -20.36 -0.88
CA LYS A 109 -7.41 -19.92 -1.54
C LYS A 109 -7.38 -18.42 -1.83
N GLU A 110 -6.95 -17.62 -0.87
CA GLU A 110 -6.86 -16.17 -1.01
C GLU A 110 -5.80 -15.77 -2.04
N VAL A 111 -4.63 -16.41 -2.01
CA VAL A 111 -3.57 -16.19 -3.00
C VAL A 111 -4.04 -16.53 -4.42
N ARG A 112 -4.69 -17.68 -4.63
CA ARG A 112 -5.26 -18.03 -5.95
C ARG A 112 -6.26 -16.98 -6.42
N LYS A 113 -7.15 -16.53 -5.53
CA LYS A 113 -8.17 -15.53 -5.83
C LYS A 113 -7.53 -14.21 -6.31
N VAL A 114 -6.57 -13.66 -5.57
CA VAL A 114 -5.96 -12.38 -5.97
C VAL A 114 -5.08 -12.50 -7.21
N LEU A 115 -4.35 -13.62 -7.39
CA LEU A 115 -3.59 -13.88 -8.63
C LEU A 115 -4.50 -13.95 -9.85
N ARG A 116 -5.70 -14.50 -9.71
CA ARG A 116 -6.71 -14.50 -10.79
C ARG A 116 -7.20 -13.10 -11.12
N VAL A 117 -7.50 -12.29 -10.10
CA VAL A 117 -7.94 -10.89 -10.27
C VAL A 117 -6.92 -10.10 -11.10
N VAL A 118 -5.63 -10.27 -10.83
CA VAL A 118 -4.56 -9.56 -11.56
C VAL A 118 -4.07 -10.30 -12.81
N ARG A 119 -4.71 -11.43 -13.19
CA ARG A 119 -4.37 -12.27 -14.35
C ARG A 119 -2.93 -12.79 -14.31
N MET A 120 -2.50 -13.26 -13.14
CA MET A 120 -1.15 -13.80 -12.90
C MET A 120 -1.15 -15.27 -12.48
N GLU A 121 -2.31 -15.96 -12.51
CA GLU A 121 -2.44 -17.35 -12.07
C GLU A 121 -1.52 -18.30 -12.86
N GLY A 122 -1.43 -18.15 -14.18
CA GLY A 122 -0.55 -18.96 -15.03
C GLY A 122 0.96 -18.70 -14.85
N SER A 123 1.32 -17.63 -14.12
CA SER A 123 2.71 -17.25 -13.86
C SER A 123 3.13 -17.50 -12.40
N ALA A 124 2.31 -18.19 -11.62
CA ALA A 124 2.53 -18.41 -10.19
C ALA A 124 3.85 -19.16 -9.89
N SER A 125 4.29 -20.06 -10.77
CA SER A 125 5.53 -20.82 -10.65
C SER A 125 6.79 -20.06 -11.11
N ASN A 126 6.64 -18.92 -11.79
CA ASN A 126 7.76 -18.15 -12.28
C ASN A 126 8.52 -17.50 -11.10
N LYS A 127 9.86 -17.49 -11.16
CA LYS A 127 10.67 -16.72 -10.23
C LYS A 127 10.42 -15.23 -10.44
N TYR A 128 10.26 -14.48 -9.34
CA TYR A 128 9.94 -13.04 -9.39
C TYR A 128 10.96 -12.23 -10.22
N LYS A 129 12.27 -12.57 -10.11
CA LYS A 129 13.32 -11.91 -10.91
C LYS A 129 13.11 -12.00 -12.41
N ASN A 130 12.46 -13.07 -12.90
CA ASN A 130 12.21 -13.32 -14.32
C ASN A 130 10.90 -12.68 -14.80
N CYS A 131 10.14 -12.02 -13.92
CA CYS A 131 8.92 -11.33 -14.30
C CYS A 131 9.23 -9.98 -14.96
N SER A 132 8.46 -9.63 -15.99
CA SER A 132 8.51 -8.29 -16.58
C SER A 132 8.09 -7.21 -15.59
N LEU A 133 8.38 -5.95 -15.89
CA LEU A 133 7.97 -4.83 -15.05
C LEU A 133 6.44 -4.83 -14.82
N GLY A 134 5.65 -5.02 -15.88
CA GLY A 134 4.19 -5.09 -15.76
C GLY A 134 3.71 -6.27 -14.92
N MET A 135 4.37 -7.44 -15.01
CA MET A 135 4.07 -8.56 -14.12
C MET A 135 4.40 -8.24 -12.67
N LYS A 136 5.54 -7.60 -12.40
CA LYS A 136 5.94 -7.16 -11.05
C LYS A 136 4.92 -6.19 -10.45
N GLN A 137 4.42 -5.24 -11.24
CA GLN A 137 3.37 -4.32 -10.80
C GLN A 137 2.06 -5.07 -10.46
N ARG A 138 1.63 -6.01 -11.30
CA ARG A 138 0.45 -6.84 -11.01
C ARG A 138 0.61 -7.67 -9.74
N ILE A 139 1.79 -8.22 -9.50
CA ILE A 139 2.10 -8.95 -8.26
C ILE A 139 1.99 -8.02 -7.05
N GLY A 140 2.52 -6.78 -7.15
CA GLY A 140 2.40 -5.78 -6.10
C GLY A 140 0.94 -5.44 -5.78
N ILE A 141 0.11 -5.26 -6.81
CA ILE A 141 -1.33 -5.06 -6.65
C ILE A 141 -1.99 -6.28 -5.98
N ALA A 142 -1.63 -7.51 -6.39
CA ALA A 142 -2.13 -8.73 -5.76
C ALA A 142 -1.76 -8.81 -4.27
N MET A 143 -0.52 -8.44 -3.91
CA MET A 143 -0.07 -8.38 -2.51
C MET A 143 -0.86 -7.35 -1.70
N ALA A 144 -1.11 -6.18 -2.28
CA ALA A 144 -1.91 -5.14 -1.64
C ALA A 144 -3.38 -5.55 -1.44
N LEU A 145 -3.94 -6.39 -2.32
CA LEU A 145 -5.31 -6.90 -2.24
C LEU A 145 -5.49 -8.06 -1.25
N LEU A 146 -4.41 -8.73 -0.83
CA LEU A 146 -4.50 -9.81 0.17
C LEU A 146 -5.07 -9.29 1.48
N GLY A 147 -5.89 -10.11 2.13
CA GLY A 147 -6.52 -9.76 3.41
C GLY A 147 -7.74 -8.86 3.29
N HIS A 148 -8.21 -8.58 2.07
CA HIS A 148 -9.42 -7.79 1.79
C HIS A 148 -9.38 -6.39 2.43
N PRO A 149 -8.38 -5.57 2.11
CA PRO A 149 -8.26 -4.24 2.67
C PRO A 149 -9.47 -3.36 2.29
N THR A 150 -9.82 -2.44 3.17
CA THR A 150 -10.87 -1.43 2.91
C THR A 150 -10.31 -0.13 2.32
N LEU A 151 -9.00 0.05 2.36
CA LEU A 151 -8.26 1.15 1.74
C LEU A 151 -7.05 0.60 0.98
N LEU A 152 -6.87 1.04 -0.26
CA LEU A 152 -5.68 0.78 -1.07
C LEU A 152 -4.91 2.09 -1.27
N VAL A 153 -3.59 2.05 -1.01
CA VAL A 153 -2.65 3.16 -1.18
C VAL A 153 -1.49 2.73 -2.06
#